data_2b9d9b681e62c8da04cd347d61028b3f
#
_entry.id   2b9d9b681e62c8da04cd347d61028b3f
#
_cell.length_a   1.000
_cell.length_b   1.000
_cell.length_c   1.000
_cell.angle_alpha   90.00
_cell.angle_beta   90.00
_cell.angle_gamma   90.00
#
_symmetry.space_group_name_H-M   'P 1'
#
loop_
_entity.id
_entity.type
_entity.pdbx_description
1 polymer ?
#
loop_
_entity_poly.entity_id
_entity_poly.type
_entity_poly.pdbx_seq_one_letter_code
_entity_poly.pdbx_strand_id
1 'polypeptide(L)'
;MIGPTGVGKTEIARRMAKLTGAPFTKVEATKFTEVGYVGRDVESMVRDLVQASVKLVKDEKMVLVKEDAEDLANERLIALLAPGFKKEKTTTNPFEALMNQQGADDSEEEVTPEVRDKRRSLRSKLLNGYLEDEEVSIEVQEEQNPMGMMMPGMEESGMQDMFKQFMPKKKHKRTMPVKKAREYLIREEAEKIIDTDNVNDEAINLAETMGII
;
A
#
# COMPACT_ATOMS: atom_id res chain seq x y z
N MET A 1 -2.32 7.15 -35.10
CA MET A 1 -3.51 6.52 -35.76
C MET A 1 -4.45 7.61 -36.24
N ILE A 2 -4.84 7.59 -37.51
CA ILE A 2 -5.77 8.55 -38.11
C ILE A 2 -7.02 7.78 -38.54
N GLY A 3 -8.22 8.36 -38.37
CA GLY A 3 -9.47 7.74 -38.75
C GLY A 3 -10.69 8.40 -38.08
N PRO A 4 -11.93 8.11 -38.51
CA PRO A 4 -13.15 8.68 -37.94
C PRO A 4 -13.34 8.29 -36.48
N THR A 5 -14.21 9.02 -35.79
CA THR A 5 -14.63 8.69 -34.41
C THR A 5 -15.33 7.33 -34.35
N GLY A 6 -15.14 6.58 -33.26
CA GLY A 6 -15.85 5.31 -33.04
C GLY A 6 -15.20 4.04 -33.63
N VAL A 7 -14.10 4.16 -34.40
CA VAL A 7 -13.41 2.99 -35.00
C VAL A 7 -12.45 2.25 -34.05
N GLY A 8 -12.46 2.55 -32.76
CA GLY A 8 -11.69 1.82 -31.77
C GLY A 8 -10.21 2.22 -31.63
N LYS A 9 -9.76 3.37 -32.16
CA LYS A 9 -8.36 3.83 -32.09
C LYS A 9 -7.77 3.80 -30.67
N THR A 10 -8.48 4.37 -29.70
CA THR A 10 -8.06 4.41 -28.29
C THR A 10 -7.99 3.01 -27.67
N GLU A 11 -8.89 2.13 -28.06
CA GLU A 11 -8.90 0.76 -27.54
C GLU A 11 -7.74 -0.07 -28.10
N ILE A 12 -7.39 0.14 -29.37
CA ILE A 12 -6.20 -0.48 -29.97
C ILE A 12 -4.94 0.00 -29.25
N ALA A 13 -4.80 1.31 -29.03
CA ALA A 13 -3.65 1.87 -28.32
C ALA A 13 -3.54 1.32 -26.89
N ARG A 14 -4.66 1.23 -26.16
CA ARG A 14 -4.69 0.66 -24.80
C ARG A 14 -4.27 -0.82 -24.79
N ARG A 15 -4.77 -1.61 -25.75
CA ARG A 15 -4.40 -3.04 -25.85
C ARG A 15 -2.94 -3.23 -26.22
N MET A 16 -2.40 -2.38 -27.11
CA MET A 16 -0.97 -2.39 -27.44
C MET A 16 -0.13 -2.06 -26.22
N ALA A 17 -0.48 -1.00 -25.47
CA ALA A 17 0.19 -0.64 -24.22
C ALA A 17 0.20 -1.81 -23.23
N LYS A 18 -0.96 -2.47 -23.05
CA LYS A 18 -1.05 -3.64 -22.16
C LYS A 18 -0.20 -4.82 -22.62
N LEU A 19 -0.11 -5.07 -23.93
CA LEU A 19 0.73 -6.15 -24.48
C LEU A 19 2.23 -5.91 -24.33
N THR A 20 2.64 -4.64 -24.41
CA THR A 20 4.05 -4.23 -24.28
C THR A 20 4.47 -3.90 -22.86
N GLY A 21 3.55 -3.92 -21.88
CA GLY A 21 3.82 -3.47 -20.51
C GLY A 21 4.05 -1.95 -20.41
N ALA A 22 3.58 -1.16 -21.39
CA ALA A 22 3.77 0.27 -21.43
C ALA A 22 2.73 1.01 -20.57
N PRO A 23 3.10 2.05 -19.79
CA PRO A 23 2.15 2.89 -19.12
C PRO A 23 1.30 3.67 -20.11
N PHE A 24 -0.01 3.72 -19.88
CA PHE A 24 -0.98 4.33 -20.77
C PHE A 24 -1.91 5.28 -20.04
N THR A 25 -2.00 6.51 -20.54
CA THR A 25 -2.94 7.52 -20.02
C THR A 25 -3.78 8.07 -21.17
N LYS A 26 -5.11 8.05 -21.00
CA LYS A 26 -6.03 8.70 -21.94
C LYS A 26 -6.38 10.09 -21.45
N VAL A 27 -6.13 11.09 -22.27
CA VAL A 27 -6.48 12.48 -21.99
C VAL A 27 -7.46 13.03 -23.03
N GLU A 28 -8.27 14.00 -22.64
CA GLU A 28 -9.14 14.74 -23.54
C GLU A 28 -8.53 16.12 -23.77
N ALA A 29 -8.03 16.38 -24.98
CA ALA A 29 -7.30 17.61 -25.34
C ALA A 29 -8.09 18.89 -25.01
N THR A 30 -9.42 18.84 -25.07
CA THR A 30 -10.30 19.99 -24.79
C THR A 30 -10.34 20.40 -23.31
N LYS A 31 -9.83 19.55 -22.41
CA LYS A 31 -9.77 19.86 -20.97
C LYS A 31 -8.47 20.56 -20.56
N PHE A 32 -7.52 20.68 -21.48
CA PHE A 32 -6.24 21.29 -21.23
C PHE A 32 -6.18 22.68 -21.85
N THR A 33 -5.68 23.63 -21.08
CA THR A 33 -5.53 25.03 -21.48
C THR A 33 -4.12 25.52 -21.19
N GLU A 34 -3.70 26.59 -21.86
CA GLU A 34 -2.44 27.26 -21.53
C GLU A 34 -2.48 27.80 -20.09
N VAL A 35 -1.29 27.92 -19.49
CA VAL A 35 -1.08 28.40 -18.13
C VAL A 35 -1.81 29.74 -17.91
N GLY A 36 -2.69 29.78 -16.90
CA GLY A 36 -3.44 30.99 -16.53
C GLY A 36 -4.92 31.01 -16.93
N TYR A 37 -5.41 30.05 -17.69
CA TYR A 37 -6.84 29.86 -17.99
C TYR A 37 -7.45 28.72 -17.15
N VAL A 38 -8.77 28.74 -17.01
CA VAL A 38 -9.52 27.69 -16.28
C VAL A 38 -9.45 26.39 -17.08
N GLY A 39 -8.62 25.43 -16.62
CA GLY A 39 -8.42 24.12 -17.25
C GLY A 39 -7.31 23.34 -16.54
N ARG A 40 -7.14 22.07 -16.90
CA ARG A 40 -5.99 21.27 -16.41
C ARG A 40 -4.71 21.69 -17.13
N ASP A 41 -3.63 21.78 -16.37
CA ASP A 41 -2.31 22.05 -16.90
C ASP A 41 -1.80 20.87 -17.75
N VAL A 42 -1.07 21.17 -18.84
CA VAL A 42 -0.45 20.15 -19.71
C VAL A 42 0.52 19.26 -18.93
N GLU A 43 1.22 19.79 -17.94
CA GLU A 43 2.10 19.02 -17.05
C GLU A 43 1.34 17.93 -16.29
N SER A 44 0.04 18.10 -16.05
CA SER A 44 -0.77 17.07 -15.39
C SER A 44 -0.89 15.78 -16.21
N MET A 45 -0.74 15.83 -17.55
CA MET A 45 -0.73 14.63 -18.41
C MET A 45 0.48 13.75 -18.10
N VAL A 46 1.66 14.39 -17.97
CA VAL A 46 2.90 13.67 -17.63
C VAL A 46 2.82 13.10 -16.22
N ARG A 47 2.26 13.86 -15.29
CA ARG A 47 2.04 13.40 -13.91
C ARG A 47 1.10 12.20 -13.86
N ASP A 48 0.00 12.23 -14.60
CA ASP A 48 -0.95 11.11 -14.69
C ASP A 48 -0.28 9.87 -15.34
N LEU A 49 0.60 10.07 -16.34
CA LEU A 49 1.37 8.99 -16.96
C LEU A 49 2.37 8.36 -15.98
N VAL A 50 3.12 9.18 -15.24
CA VAL A 50 4.06 8.69 -14.22
C VAL A 50 3.32 7.93 -13.12
N GLN A 51 2.15 8.40 -12.67
CA GLN A 51 1.34 7.66 -11.71
C GLN A 51 0.86 6.31 -12.25
N ALA A 52 0.48 6.24 -13.53
CA ALA A 52 0.13 4.98 -14.17
C ALA A 52 1.32 4.02 -14.24
N SER A 53 2.53 4.56 -14.49
CA SER A 53 3.78 3.79 -14.49
C SER A 53 4.14 3.26 -13.10
N VAL A 54 4.06 4.11 -12.06
CA VAL A 54 4.31 3.70 -10.66
C VAL A 54 3.37 2.56 -10.27
N LYS A 55 2.09 2.68 -10.63
CA LYS A 55 1.13 1.60 -10.35
C LYS A 55 1.51 0.30 -11.05
N LEU A 56 1.91 0.36 -12.32
CA LEU A 56 2.28 -0.82 -13.11
C LEU A 56 3.50 -1.51 -12.51
N VAL A 57 4.58 -0.77 -12.23
CA VAL A 57 5.80 -1.30 -11.62
C VAL A 57 5.52 -1.86 -10.22
N LYS A 58 4.69 -1.15 -9.41
CA LYS A 58 4.28 -1.64 -8.08
C LYS A 58 3.52 -2.95 -8.17
N ASP A 59 2.57 -3.07 -9.10
CA ASP A 59 1.78 -4.29 -9.31
C ASP A 59 2.68 -5.47 -9.72
N GLU A 60 3.69 -5.24 -10.58
CA GLU A 60 4.69 -6.26 -10.95
C GLU A 60 5.56 -6.68 -9.76
N LYS A 61 6.09 -5.73 -8.99
CA LYS A 61 6.88 -6.03 -7.79
C LYS A 61 6.06 -6.80 -6.75
N MET A 62 4.78 -6.46 -6.57
CA MET A 62 3.88 -7.18 -5.65
C MET A 62 3.70 -8.64 -6.04
N VAL A 63 3.67 -8.97 -7.32
CA VAL A 63 3.61 -10.38 -7.78
C VAL A 63 4.90 -11.11 -7.42
N LEU A 64 6.07 -10.47 -7.56
CA LEU A 64 7.36 -11.08 -7.26
C LEU A 64 7.56 -11.37 -5.77
N VAL A 65 7.10 -10.46 -4.88
CA VAL A 65 7.29 -10.60 -3.43
C VAL A 65 6.14 -11.33 -2.74
N LYS A 66 5.16 -11.83 -3.52
CA LYS A 66 3.93 -12.40 -2.96
C LYS A 66 4.19 -13.60 -2.04
N GLU A 67 5.06 -14.52 -2.43
CA GLU A 67 5.38 -15.72 -1.62
C GLU A 67 6.03 -15.33 -0.29
N ASP A 68 7.02 -14.44 -0.31
CA ASP A 68 7.68 -13.94 0.90
C ASP A 68 6.70 -13.19 1.81
N ALA A 69 5.82 -12.38 1.21
CA ALA A 69 4.77 -11.66 1.94
C ALA A 69 3.73 -12.60 2.56
N GLU A 70 3.38 -13.70 1.89
CA GLU A 70 2.48 -14.74 2.43
C GLU A 70 3.09 -15.43 3.65
N ASP A 71 4.38 -15.76 3.62
CA ASP A 71 5.06 -16.37 4.75
C ASP A 71 5.10 -15.44 5.96
N LEU A 72 5.47 -14.17 5.76
CA LEU A 72 5.49 -13.16 6.82
C LEU A 72 4.09 -12.89 7.38
N ALA A 73 3.07 -12.80 6.52
CA ALA A 73 1.68 -12.62 6.94
C ALA A 73 1.17 -13.80 7.77
N ASN A 74 1.51 -15.04 7.37
CA ASN A 74 1.16 -16.24 8.13
C ASN A 74 1.86 -16.27 9.49
N GLU A 75 3.14 -15.90 9.58
CA GLU A 75 3.85 -15.78 10.85
C GLU A 75 3.21 -14.75 11.78
N ARG A 76 2.84 -13.60 11.23
CA ARG A 76 2.16 -12.55 11.98
C ARG A 76 0.77 -12.98 12.46
N LEU A 77 -0.01 -13.69 11.63
CA LEU A 77 -1.29 -14.28 12.03
C LEU A 77 -1.14 -15.27 13.17
N ILE A 78 -0.14 -16.15 13.11
CA ILE A 78 0.15 -17.11 14.17
C ILE A 78 0.53 -16.39 15.48
N ALA A 79 1.31 -15.32 15.40
CA ALA A 79 1.65 -14.51 16.57
C ALA A 79 0.42 -13.81 17.18
N LEU A 80 -0.53 -13.37 16.35
CA LEU A 80 -1.79 -12.77 16.81
C LEU A 80 -2.74 -13.80 17.44
N LEU A 81 -2.79 -15.03 16.91
CA LEU A 81 -3.61 -16.12 17.44
C LEU A 81 -3.01 -16.79 18.71
N ALA A 82 -1.69 -16.74 18.86
CA ALA A 82 -0.97 -17.23 20.04
C ALA A 82 0.05 -16.19 20.50
N PRO A 83 -0.42 -15.09 21.13
CA PRO A 83 0.48 -14.06 21.62
C PRO A 83 1.40 -14.63 22.72
N GLY A 84 2.68 -14.29 22.66
CA GLY A 84 3.63 -14.55 23.74
C GLY A 84 3.44 -13.57 24.90
N PHE A 85 4.18 -13.77 25.95
CA PHE A 85 4.18 -12.86 27.07
C PHE A 85 5.03 -11.63 26.75
N LYS A 86 4.38 -10.46 26.68
CA LYS A 86 5.10 -9.18 26.64
C LYS A 86 5.69 -8.94 28.03
N LYS A 87 7.02 -8.93 28.13
CA LYS A 87 7.68 -8.46 29.32
C LYS A 87 7.48 -6.95 29.38
N GLU A 88 6.65 -6.46 30.32
CA GLU A 88 6.64 -5.03 30.63
C GLU A 88 8.05 -4.65 31.08
N LYS A 89 8.79 -3.96 30.22
CA LYS A 89 10.00 -3.27 30.66
C LYS A 89 9.52 -2.24 31.69
N THR A 90 9.71 -2.53 32.97
CA THR A 90 9.58 -1.54 34.02
C THR A 90 10.67 -0.49 33.78
N THR A 91 10.35 0.47 32.94
CA THR A 91 11.17 1.66 32.72
C THR A 91 11.09 2.48 33.99
N THR A 92 12.15 2.44 34.78
CA THR A 92 12.29 3.16 36.04
C THR A 92 12.43 4.68 35.82
N ASN A 93 12.54 5.13 34.57
CA ASN A 93 12.71 6.53 34.21
C ASN A 93 11.52 7.05 33.38
N PRO A 94 10.77 8.06 33.87
CA PRO A 94 9.65 8.65 33.13
C PRO A 94 10.06 9.28 31.79
N PHE A 95 11.32 9.67 31.64
CA PHE A 95 11.86 10.27 30.40
C PHE A 95 12.13 9.22 29.29
N GLU A 96 12.58 8.02 29.66
CA GLU A 96 12.70 6.89 28.72
C GLU A 96 11.33 6.40 28.22
N ALA A 97 10.32 6.43 29.06
CA ALA A 97 8.95 6.09 28.69
C ALA A 97 8.39 7.05 27.61
N LEU A 98 8.76 8.35 27.69
CA LEU A 98 8.33 9.36 26.72
C LEU A 98 9.06 9.21 25.36
N MET A 99 10.34 8.88 25.37
CA MET A 99 11.13 8.64 24.14
C MET A 99 10.77 7.31 23.46
N ASN A 100 10.43 6.27 24.22
CA ASN A 100 9.99 4.98 23.66
C ASN A 100 8.57 5.00 23.09
N GLN A 101 7.78 6.04 23.33
CA GLN A 101 6.47 6.19 22.67
C GLN A 101 6.57 6.53 21.17
N GLN A 102 7.75 6.97 20.70
CA GLN A 102 8.00 7.28 19.27
C GLN A 102 8.83 6.22 18.52
N GLY A 103 9.35 5.22 19.21
CA GLY A 103 10.10 4.11 18.61
C GLY A 103 9.28 2.83 18.54
N ALA A 104 9.40 2.12 17.45
CA ALA A 104 8.75 0.85 17.16
C ALA A 104 8.69 -0.09 18.38
N ASP A 105 7.58 -0.81 18.52
CA ASP A 105 7.29 -1.82 19.54
C ASP A 105 8.26 -3.04 19.41
N ASP A 106 9.54 -2.82 19.66
CA ASP A 106 10.60 -3.82 19.74
C ASP A 106 10.66 -4.43 21.16
N SER A 107 9.49 -4.71 21.75
CA SER A 107 9.43 -5.52 22.94
C SER A 107 9.70 -6.97 22.53
N GLU A 108 10.88 -7.50 22.90
CA GLU A 108 11.20 -8.92 22.75
C GLU A 108 10.11 -9.76 23.41
N GLU A 109 9.33 -10.45 22.57
CA GLU A 109 8.27 -11.35 22.99
C GLU A 109 8.91 -12.64 23.52
N GLU A 110 8.87 -12.88 24.85
CA GLU A 110 9.31 -14.18 25.39
C GLU A 110 8.33 -15.28 24.97
N VAL A 111 8.79 -16.13 24.04
CA VAL A 111 8.04 -17.28 23.57
C VAL A 111 8.37 -18.48 24.45
N THR A 112 7.49 -18.81 25.39
CA THR A 112 7.62 -20.03 26.20
C THR A 112 7.53 -21.30 25.33
N PRO A 113 8.07 -22.44 25.78
CA PRO A 113 7.96 -23.70 25.02
C PRO A 113 6.51 -24.04 24.67
N GLU A 114 5.56 -23.81 25.57
CA GLU A 114 4.13 -24.05 25.36
C GLU A 114 3.54 -23.17 24.24
N VAL A 115 3.91 -21.89 24.20
CA VAL A 115 3.49 -20.98 23.12
C VAL A 115 4.10 -21.40 21.79
N ARG A 116 5.35 -21.89 21.79
CA ARG A 116 6.02 -22.41 20.59
C ARG A 116 5.31 -23.62 20.01
N ASP A 117 4.94 -24.58 20.85
CA ASP A 117 4.21 -25.77 20.42
C ASP A 117 2.80 -25.42 19.92
N LYS A 118 2.14 -24.49 20.58
CA LYS A 118 0.84 -23.95 20.13
C LYS A 118 0.96 -23.25 18.76
N ARG A 119 1.98 -22.41 18.56
CA ARG A 119 2.25 -21.76 17.27
C ARG A 119 2.53 -22.78 16.17
N ARG A 120 3.27 -23.87 16.46
CA ARG A 120 3.52 -24.96 15.50
C ARG A 120 2.21 -25.66 15.09
N SER A 121 1.35 -25.96 16.05
CA SER A 121 0.03 -26.55 15.78
C SER A 121 -0.86 -25.62 14.94
N LEU A 122 -0.90 -24.33 15.29
CA LEU A 122 -1.65 -23.31 14.55
C LEU A 122 -1.13 -23.13 13.12
N ARG A 123 0.19 -23.17 12.91
CA ARG A 123 0.79 -23.12 11.58
C ARG A 123 0.28 -24.27 10.69
N SER A 124 0.26 -25.48 11.20
CA SER A 124 -0.28 -26.63 10.47
C SER A 124 -1.76 -26.48 10.14
N LYS A 125 -2.57 -26.00 11.09
CA LYS A 125 -4.00 -25.76 10.87
C LYS A 125 -4.26 -24.63 9.88
N LEU A 126 -3.46 -23.54 9.94
CA LEU A 126 -3.56 -22.39 9.05
C LEU A 126 -3.26 -22.79 7.59
N LEU A 127 -2.19 -23.55 7.37
CA LEU A 127 -1.81 -24.06 6.05
C LEU A 127 -2.84 -25.02 5.45
N ASN A 128 -3.53 -25.79 6.31
CA ASN A 128 -4.61 -26.69 5.89
C ASN A 128 -5.98 -26.01 5.77
N GLY A 129 -6.08 -24.70 6.03
CA GLY A 129 -7.32 -23.93 5.89
C GLY A 129 -8.35 -24.13 7.00
N TYR A 130 -8.00 -24.79 8.12
CA TYR A 130 -8.93 -25.05 9.23
C TYR A 130 -9.27 -23.82 10.07
N LEU A 131 -8.55 -22.70 9.90
CA LEU A 131 -8.68 -21.47 10.69
C LEU A 131 -9.30 -20.31 9.91
N GLU A 132 -9.75 -20.54 8.66
CA GLU A 132 -10.21 -19.47 7.77
C GLU A 132 -11.37 -18.64 8.32
N ASP A 133 -12.28 -19.28 9.07
CA ASP A 133 -13.48 -18.67 9.65
C ASP A 133 -13.27 -18.17 11.09
N GLU A 134 -12.10 -18.44 11.71
CA GLU A 134 -11.78 -17.93 13.03
C GLU A 134 -11.63 -16.39 13.02
N GLU A 135 -12.09 -15.74 14.06
CA GLU A 135 -11.96 -14.29 14.21
C GLU A 135 -10.61 -13.90 14.79
N VAL A 136 -9.93 -12.97 14.16
CA VAL A 136 -8.67 -12.38 14.65
C VAL A 136 -8.77 -10.86 14.65
N SER A 137 -8.21 -10.24 15.68
CA SER A 137 -8.13 -8.78 15.78
C SER A 137 -6.79 -8.31 15.21
N ILE A 138 -6.83 -7.55 14.12
CA ILE A 138 -5.65 -6.95 13.50
C ILE A 138 -5.68 -5.42 13.63
N GLU A 139 -4.51 -4.80 13.63
CA GLU A 139 -4.39 -3.34 13.53
C GLU A 139 -4.42 -2.95 12.06
N VAL A 140 -5.47 -2.26 11.66
CA VAL A 140 -5.65 -1.76 10.29
C VAL A 140 -5.28 -0.28 10.26
N GLN A 141 -4.45 0.11 9.31
CA GLN A 141 -4.20 1.52 9.03
C GLN A 141 -5.33 2.03 8.12
N GLU A 142 -6.15 2.93 8.63
CA GLU A 142 -7.09 3.65 7.76
C GLU A 142 -6.35 4.76 7.01
N GLU A 143 -6.40 4.72 5.69
CA GLU A 143 -6.14 5.90 4.89
C GLU A 143 -7.27 6.90 5.20
N GLN A 144 -6.98 7.87 6.04
CA GLN A 144 -7.94 8.94 6.30
C GLN A 144 -8.18 9.66 4.98
N ASN A 145 -9.36 9.45 4.40
CA ASN A 145 -9.86 10.32 3.37
C ASN A 145 -10.02 11.72 3.99
N PRO A 146 -9.23 12.70 3.58
CA PRO A 146 -9.30 14.05 4.16
C PRO A 146 -10.59 14.79 3.79
N MET A 147 -11.57 14.10 3.20
CA MET A 147 -12.82 14.66 2.71
C MET A 147 -13.71 15.27 3.82
N GLY A 148 -13.45 14.95 5.10
CA GLY A 148 -14.16 15.54 6.25
C GLY A 148 -13.54 16.82 6.81
N MET A 149 -12.34 17.23 6.35
CA MET A 149 -11.62 18.40 6.85
C MET A 149 -11.34 19.44 5.75
N MET A 150 -12.10 19.39 4.65
CA MET A 150 -11.95 20.35 3.55
C MET A 150 -12.43 21.73 4.00
N MET A 151 -11.50 22.62 4.31
CA MET A 151 -11.76 24.06 4.28
C MET A 151 -11.90 24.48 2.81
N PRO A 152 -13.00 25.15 2.42
CA PRO A 152 -13.19 25.65 1.04
C PRO A 152 -12.02 26.60 0.70
N GLY A 153 -11.26 26.29 -0.34
CA GLY A 153 -10.16 27.12 -0.82
C GLY A 153 -8.76 26.51 -0.80
N MET A 154 -8.61 25.25 -0.33
CA MET A 154 -7.30 24.59 -0.23
C MET A 154 -7.04 23.55 -1.35
N GLU A 155 -7.83 23.57 -2.43
CA GLU A 155 -7.76 22.56 -3.49
C GLU A 155 -6.53 22.66 -4.40
N GLU A 156 -5.79 23.77 -4.38
CA GLU A 156 -4.73 24.04 -5.38
C GLU A 156 -3.29 23.98 -4.87
N SER A 157 -3.06 23.75 -3.59
CA SER A 157 -1.69 23.76 -3.09
C SER A 157 -1.22 22.34 -2.75
N GLY A 158 -0.04 21.95 -3.23
CA GLY A 158 0.68 20.71 -2.88
C GLY A 158 0.91 20.49 -1.37
N MET A 159 0.28 21.32 -0.52
CA MET A 159 0.22 21.18 0.93
C MET A 159 -0.59 19.95 1.38
N GLN A 160 -1.54 19.44 0.56
CA GLN A 160 -2.29 18.24 0.92
C GLN A 160 -1.39 17.00 1.00
N ASP A 161 -0.41 16.87 0.12
CA ASP A 161 0.51 15.73 0.12
C ASP A 161 1.54 15.87 1.25
N MET A 162 1.99 17.08 1.57
CA MET A 162 2.81 17.32 2.76
C MET A 162 2.04 17.01 4.07
N PHE A 163 0.78 17.39 4.17
CA PHE A 163 -0.04 17.11 5.36
C PHE A 163 -0.30 15.61 5.55
N LYS A 164 -0.52 14.85 4.45
CA LYS A 164 -0.66 13.39 4.49
C LYS A 164 0.62 12.70 5.01
N GLN A 165 1.78 13.26 4.71
CA GLN A 165 3.07 12.71 5.12
C GLN A 165 3.38 12.97 6.60
N PHE A 166 2.85 14.05 7.18
CA PHE A 166 3.08 14.41 8.59
C PHE A 166 2.00 13.91 9.56
N MET A 167 0.82 13.49 9.07
CA MET A 167 -0.21 12.93 9.96
C MET A 167 0.12 11.48 10.34
N PRO A 168 0.22 11.18 11.66
CA PRO A 168 0.40 9.80 12.09
C PRO A 168 -0.84 8.99 11.66
N LYS A 169 -0.61 7.93 10.87
CA LYS A 169 -1.67 7.01 10.45
C LYS A 169 -2.31 6.41 11.70
N LYS A 170 -3.57 6.72 11.97
CA LYS A 170 -4.29 6.14 13.11
C LYS A 170 -4.49 4.65 12.86
N LYS A 171 -3.95 3.83 13.75
CA LYS A 171 -4.18 2.39 13.76
C LYS A 171 -5.45 2.10 14.53
N HIS A 172 -6.38 1.40 13.92
CA HIS A 172 -7.61 0.93 14.55
C HIS A 172 -7.60 -0.59 14.62
N LYS A 173 -7.94 -1.13 15.79
CA LYS A 173 -8.15 -2.59 15.94
C LYS A 173 -9.47 -2.97 15.28
N ARG A 174 -9.41 -3.91 14.35
CA ARG A 174 -10.57 -4.45 13.65
C ARG A 174 -10.57 -5.97 13.75
N THR A 175 -11.69 -6.53 14.18
CA THR A 175 -11.89 -7.99 14.24
C THR A 175 -12.50 -8.46 12.92
N MET A 176 -11.89 -9.46 12.32
CA MET A 176 -12.35 -10.05 11.06
C MET A 176 -11.92 -11.52 10.95
N PRO A 177 -12.56 -12.32 10.05
CA PRO A 177 -12.14 -13.70 9.78
C PRO A 177 -10.68 -13.77 9.31
N VAL A 178 -9.96 -14.80 9.72
CA VAL A 178 -8.55 -15.07 9.36
C VAL A 178 -8.32 -14.97 7.85
N LYS A 179 -9.24 -15.48 7.03
CA LYS A 179 -9.15 -15.36 5.57
C LYS A 179 -8.96 -13.91 5.10
N LYS A 180 -9.80 -12.99 5.59
CA LYS A 180 -9.72 -11.56 5.23
C LYS A 180 -8.49 -10.89 5.86
N ALA A 181 -8.18 -11.26 7.09
CA ALA A 181 -6.99 -10.77 7.78
C ALA A 181 -5.71 -11.15 7.04
N ARG A 182 -5.63 -12.39 6.52
CA ARG A 182 -4.50 -12.87 5.72
C ARG A 182 -4.31 -12.03 4.46
N GLU A 183 -5.36 -11.80 3.68
CA GLU A 183 -5.29 -10.97 2.46
C GLU A 183 -4.79 -9.55 2.77
N TYR A 184 -5.27 -8.96 3.87
CA TYR A 184 -4.83 -7.64 4.31
C TYR A 184 -3.36 -7.63 4.73
N LEU A 185 -2.93 -8.62 5.53
CA LEU A 185 -1.56 -8.71 6.02
C LEU A 185 -0.56 -9.02 4.89
N ILE A 186 -0.91 -9.88 3.93
CA ILE A 186 -0.08 -10.14 2.75
C ILE A 186 0.19 -8.82 2.01
N ARG A 187 -0.84 -8.02 1.81
CA ARG A 187 -0.66 -6.73 1.14
C ARG A 187 0.22 -5.77 1.95
N GLU A 188 0.01 -5.70 3.25
CA GLU A 188 0.81 -4.86 4.15
C GLU A 188 2.29 -5.30 4.19
N GLU A 189 2.55 -6.61 4.29
CA GLU A 189 3.91 -7.14 4.29
C GLU A 189 4.57 -6.97 2.90
N ALA A 190 3.85 -7.20 1.81
CA ALA A 190 4.36 -6.93 0.47
C ALA A 190 4.75 -5.45 0.28
N GLU A 191 3.95 -4.51 0.79
CA GLU A 191 4.28 -3.08 0.75
C GLU A 191 5.52 -2.70 1.57
N LYS A 192 5.85 -3.47 2.63
CA LYS A 192 7.07 -3.26 3.41
C LYS A 192 8.33 -3.81 2.72
N ILE A 193 8.19 -4.93 1.97
CA ILE A 193 9.30 -5.54 1.23
C ILE A 193 9.69 -4.68 0.04
N ILE A 194 8.69 -4.04 -0.61
CA ILE A 194 8.91 -3.24 -1.81
C ILE A 194 9.59 -1.92 -1.46
N ASP A 195 10.77 -1.71 -2.02
CA ASP A 195 11.47 -0.43 -1.94
C ASP A 195 10.78 0.61 -2.84
N THR A 196 10.16 1.61 -2.20
CA THR A 196 9.40 2.67 -2.89
C THR A 196 10.28 3.57 -3.75
N ASP A 197 11.53 3.81 -3.35
CA ASP A 197 12.45 4.66 -4.10
C ASP A 197 12.86 3.99 -5.41
N ASN A 198 13.18 2.70 -5.35
CA ASN A 198 13.48 1.90 -6.54
C ASN A 198 12.26 1.80 -7.49
N VAL A 199 11.05 1.65 -6.95
CA VAL A 199 9.81 1.66 -7.75
C VAL A 199 9.62 2.99 -8.48
N ASN A 200 9.89 4.12 -7.82
CA ASN A 200 9.74 5.43 -8.43
C ASN A 200 10.75 5.66 -9.56
N ASP A 201 12.01 5.31 -9.35
CA ASP A 201 13.07 5.45 -10.37
C ASP A 201 12.79 4.58 -11.61
N GLU A 202 12.39 3.32 -11.40
CA GLU A 202 12.01 2.41 -12.46
C GLU A 202 10.76 2.88 -13.20
N ALA A 203 9.78 3.43 -12.49
CA ALA A 203 8.55 3.96 -13.07
C ALA A 203 8.79 5.21 -13.92
N ILE A 204 9.65 6.13 -13.48
CA ILE A 204 10.03 7.31 -14.26
C ILE A 204 10.71 6.87 -15.56
N ASN A 205 11.69 5.98 -15.48
CA ASN A 205 12.39 5.45 -16.66
C ASN A 205 11.41 4.76 -17.63
N LEU A 206 10.46 3.97 -17.12
CA LEU A 206 9.44 3.31 -17.93
C LEU A 206 8.51 4.32 -18.61
N ALA A 207 8.11 5.38 -17.89
CA ALA A 207 7.27 6.44 -18.44
C ALA A 207 7.98 7.22 -19.56
N GLU A 208 9.28 7.51 -19.39
CA GLU A 208 10.10 8.22 -20.39
C GLU A 208 10.36 7.39 -21.65
N THR A 209 10.61 6.09 -21.49
CA THR A 209 11.00 5.23 -22.62
C THR A 209 9.83 4.63 -23.38
N MET A 210 8.73 4.29 -22.68
CA MET A 210 7.62 3.53 -23.25
C MET A 210 6.24 4.18 -23.02
N GLY A 211 6.16 5.33 -22.33
CA GLY A 211 4.92 5.99 -22.01
C GLY A 211 4.07 6.37 -23.22
N ILE A 212 2.76 6.13 -23.14
CA ILE A 212 1.78 6.41 -24.20
C ILE A 212 0.69 7.33 -23.65
N ILE A 213 0.51 8.50 -24.28
CA ILE A 213 -0.59 9.45 -23.99
C ILE A 213 -1.54 9.52 -25.18
#